data_8492679d8df48f694ba055d5a1841473
#
_entry.id   8492679d8df48f694ba055d5a1841473
#
_cell.length_a   1.000
_cell.length_b   1.000
_cell.length_c   1.000
_cell.angle_alpha   90.00
_cell.angle_beta   90.00
_cell.angle_gamma   90.00
#
_symmetry.space_group_name_H-M   'P 1'
#
loop_
_entity.id
_entity.type
_entity.pdbx_description
1 polymer ?
#
loop_
_entity_poly.entity_id
_entity_poly.type
_entity_poly.pdbx_seq_one_letter_code
_entity_poly.pdbx_strand_id
1 'polypeptide(L)'
;KGIEDIASGDDMLLMQKITAKNKNAVKYLKSEKVIVETLPVNTIGEFFQQRIRWASKADQYQDKTLFPVLLWVYLVNFLLLLLFVLIMINYNTNYYLKLFLILFACKTIVEIYFLIPVAYFFKKQNTLWVFPFLQPMHILYTVIAGGMGKFGSYQWKGRKVK
;
A
#
# COMPACT_ATOMS: atom_id res chain seq x y z
N LYS A 1 -1.83 12.39 -24.05
CA LYS A 1 -0.56 11.93 -24.65
C LYS A 1 0.43 11.61 -23.55
N GLY A 2 1.23 10.53 -23.70
CA GLY A 2 2.33 10.15 -22.79
C GLY A 2 1.92 9.31 -21.58
N ILE A 3 0.81 8.59 -21.66
CA ILE A 3 0.40 7.51 -20.73
C ILE A 3 -0.05 6.26 -21.50
N GLU A 4 0.09 6.28 -22.82
CA GLU A 4 -0.35 5.21 -23.71
C GLU A 4 0.42 3.91 -23.46
N ASP A 5 1.67 4.00 -23.03
CA ASP A 5 2.54 2.85 -22.72
C ASP A 5 2.33 2.28 -21.30
N ILE A 6 1.46 2.91 -20.49
CA ILE A 6 1.22 2.49 -19.13
C ILE A 6 0.00 1.59 -19.08
N ALA A 7 0.19 0.33 -18.71
CA ALA A 7 -0.85 -0.70 -18.77
C ALA A 7 -2.05 -0.46 -17.82
N SER A 8 -1.93 0.42 -16.81
CA SER A 8 -3.02 0.73 -15.86
C SER A 8 -2.67 1.95 -14.98
N GLY A 9 -3.64 2.51 -14.25
CA GLY A 9 -3.44 3.70 -13.39
C GLY A 9 -3.59 5.01 -14.15
N ASP A 10 -4.21 4.94 -15.31
CA ASP A 10 -4.55 6.06 -16.18
C ASP A 10 -5.38 7.12 -15.47
N ASP A 11 -6.30 6.74 -14.57
CA ASP A 11 -7.10 7.60 -13.72
C ASP A 11 -6.22 8.50 -12.81
N MET A 12 -5.32 7.90 -12.04
CA MET A 12 -4.41 8.62 -11.15
C MET A 12 -3.41 9.49 -11.91
N LEU A 13 -2.85 8.97 -13.00
CA LEU A 13 -1.90 9.71 -13.82
C LEU A 13 -2.58 10.88 -14.56
N LEU A 14 -3.81 10.69 -15.03
CA LEU A 14 -4.60 11.76 -15.62
C LEU A 14 -4.91 12.86 -14.59
N MET A 15 -5.35 12.47 -13.39
CA MET A 15 -5.59 13.40 -12.28
C MET A 15 -4.34 14.24 -11.99
N GLN A 16 -3.17 13.62 -11.88
CA GLN A 16 -1.91 14.33 -11.63
C GLN A 16 -1.55 15.29 -12.78
N LYS A 17 -1.77 14.91 -14.04
CA LYS A 17 -1.55 15.81 -15.18
C LYS A 17 -2.46 17.03 -15.16
N ILE A 18 -3.71 16.85 -14.72
CA ILE A 18 -4.66 17.95 -14.58
C ILE A 18 -4.23 18.88 -13.44
N THR A 19 -3.89 18.32 -12.28
CA THR A 19 -3.46 19.11 -11.12
C THR A 19 -2.13 19.83 -11.34
N ALA A 20 -1.22 19.25 -12.12
CA ALA A 20 0.04 19.89 -12.50
C ALA A 20 -0.19 21.18 -13.34
N LYS A 21 -1.25 21.22 -14.16
CA LYS A 21 -1.62 22.39 -14.93
C LYS A 21 -2.45 23.39 -14.12
N ASN A 22 -3.36 22.91 -13.29
CA ASN A 22 -4.21 23.72 -12.46
C ASN A 22 -4.51 22.98 -11.15
N LYS A 23 -3.90 23.41 -10.05
CA LYS A 23 -4.05 22.81 -8.71
C LYS A 23 -5.50 22.76 -8.22
N ASN A 24 -6.35 23.66 -8.69
CA ASN A 24 -7.75 23.78 -8.28
C ASN A 24 -8.71 23.01 -9.19
N ALA A 25 -8.23 22.39 -10.28
CA ALA A 25 -9.09 21.71 -11.24
C ALA A 25 -9.63 20.35 -10.74
N VAL A 26 -9.01 19.78 -9.71
CA VAL A 26 -9.44 18.51 -9.09
C VAL A 26 -9.92 18.80 -7.68
N LYS A 27 -11.13 18.35 -7.35
CA LYS A 27 -11.72 18.47 -6.02
C LYS A 27 -12.17 17.09 -5.55
N TYR A 28 -11.93 16.81 -4.28
CA TYR A 28 -12.41 15.58 -3.65
C TYR A 28 -13.87 15.75 -3.22
N LEU A 29 -14.74 14.90 -3.76
CA LEU A 29 -16.15 14.85 -3.38
C LEU A 29 -16.36 13.85 -2.23
N LYS A 30 -16.36 14.37 -0.99
CA LYS A 30 -16.62 13.56 0.21
C LYS A 30 -18.12 13.41 0.44
N SER A 31 -18.74 12.41 -0.16
CA SER A 31 -20.16 12.10 0.00
C SER A 31 -20.39 10.59 0.00
N GLU A 32 -21.20 10.09 0.95
CA GLU A 32 -21.60 8.68 0.98
C GLU A 32 -22.38 8.26 -0.28
N LYS A 33 -23.09 9.19 -0.91
CA LYS A 33 -23.93 8.91 -2.10
C LYS A 33 -23.13 8.58 -3.36
N VAL A 34 -21.82 8.88 -3.37
CA VAL A 34 -20.95 8.62 -4.53
C VAL A 34 -19.98 7.47 -4.30
N ILE A 35 -20.15 6.72 -3.21
CA ILE A 35 -19.33 5.53 -2.96
C ILE A 35 -19.69 4.46 -3.99
N VAL A 36 -18.68 3.99 -4.71
CA VAL A 36 -18.79 2.87 -5.65
C VAL A 36 -18.22 1.63 -4.97
N GLU A 37 -19.04 0.61 -4.82
CA GLU A 37 -18.60 -0.68 -4.30
C GLU A 37 -18.10 -1.56 -5.43
N THR A 38 -17.01 -2.26 -5.19
CA THR A 38 -16.42 -3.24 -6.11
C THR A 38 -16.26 -4.58 -5.43
N LEU A 39 -16.35 -5.65 -6.20
CA LEU A 39 -16.10 -6.99 -5.67
C LEU A 39 -14.61 -7.15 -5.32
N PRO A 40 -14.30 -7.86 -4.22
CA PRO A 40 -12.93 -8.22 -3.90
C PRO A 40 -12.37 -9.20 -4.93
N VAL A 41 -11.06 -9.32 -5.00
CA VAL A 41 -10.39 -10.39 -5.75
C VAL A 41 -10.64 -11.74 -5.08
N ASN A 42 -10.78 -12.80 -5.88
CA ASN A 42 -11.23 -14.10 -5.38
C ASN A 42 -10.09 -14.99 -4.88
N THR A 43 -8.86 -14.74 -5.31
CA THR A 43 -7.70 -15.58 -4.97
C THR A 43 -6.54 -14.76 -4.41
N ILE A 44 -5.69 -15.43 -3.60
CA ILE A 44 -4.46 -14.83 -3.07
C ILE A 44 -3.53 -14.41 -4.22
N GLY A 45 -3.46 -15.20 -5.29
CA GLY A 45 -2.66 -14.88 -6.48
C GLY A 45 -3.11 -13.57 -7.13
N GLU A 46 -4.41 -13.40 -7.37
CA GLU A 46 -4.99 -12.15 -7.90
C GLU A 46 -4.74 -10.97 -6.97
N PHE A 47 -4.84 -11.19 -5.65
CA PHE A 47 -4.52 -10.15 -4.67
C PHE A 47 -3.07 -9.66 -4.82
N PHE A 48 -2.09 -10.57 -4.89
CA PHE A 48 -0.69 -10.18 -5.09
C PHE A 48 -0.47 -9.49 -6.45
N GLN A 49 -1.05 -10.00 -7.54
CA GLN A 49 -0.96 -9.35 -8.86
C GLN A 49 -1.51 -7.92 -8.82
N GLN A 50 -2.62 -7.71 -8.13
CA GLN A 50 -3.21 -6.37 -7.95
C GLN A 50 -2.26 -5.46 -7.16
N ARG A 51 -1.67 -5.94 -6.04
CA ARG A 51 -0.76 -5.14 -5.19
C ARG A 51 0.55 -4.82 -5.90
N ILE A 52 1.13 -5.79 -6.61
CA ILE A 52 2.34 -5.59 -7.44
C ILE A 52 2.07 -4.56 -8.53
N ARG A 53 0.93 -4.65 -9.21
CA ARG A 53 0.50 -3.67 -10.22
C ARG A 53 0.40 -2.26 -9.65
N TRP A 54 -0.14 -2.09 -8.44
CA TRP A 54 -0.22 -0.78 -7.81
C TRP A 54 1.17 -0.26 -7.39
N ALA A 55 1.99 -1.11 -6.81
CA ALA A 55 3.35 -0.76 -6.41
C ALA A 55 4.23 -0.35 -7.60
N SER A 56 4.06 -0.98 -8.78
CA SER A 56 4.82 -0.67 -9.99
C SER A 56 4.60 0.76 -10.52
N LYS A 57 3.57 1.47 -10.03
CA LYS A 57 3.29 2.86 -10.45
C LYS A 57 4.02 3.92 -9.63
N ALA A 58 4.66 3.54 -8.53
CA ALA A 58 5.31 4.48 -7.62
C ALA A 58 6.33 5.41 -8.31
N ASP A 59 7.07 4.90 -9.31
CA ASP A 59 8.05 5.67 -10.06
C ASP A 59 7.44 6.61 -11.11
N GLN A 60 6.18 6.37 -11.48
CA GLN A 60 5.50 7.09 -12.57
C GLN A 60 4.74 8.32 -12.08
N TYR A 61 4.62 8.49 -10.75
CA TYR A 61 3.95 9.64 -10.18
C TYR A 61 4.72 10.93 -10.45
N GLN A 62 4.02 11.94 -10.96
CA GLN A 62 4.58 13.27 -11.21
C GLN A 62 4.84 14.03 -9.90
N ASP A 63 4.04 13.77 -8.88
CA ASP A 63 4.24 14.35 -7.56
C ASP A 63 5.41 13.65 -6.85
N LYS A 64 6.55 14.35 -6.84
CA LYS A 64 7.79 13.86 -6.22
C LYS A 64 7.71 13.73 -4.70
N THR A 65 6.70 14.30 -4.05
CA THR A 65 6.50 14.17 -2.59
C THR A 65 5.95 12.81 -2.19
N LEU A 66 5.28 12.12 -3.10
CA LEU A 66 4.73 10.79 -2.85
C LEU A 66 5.80 9.71 -2.75
N PHE A 67 6.86 9.80 -3.55
CA PHE A 67 7.91 8.79 -3.60
C PHE A 67 8.60 8.57 -2.24
N PRO A 68 9.11 9.60 -1.54
CA PRO A 68 9.73 9.41 -0.21
C PRO A 68 8.76 8.86 0.82
N VAL A 69 7.48 9.21 0.76
CA VAL A 69 6.46 8.64 1.66
C VAL A 69 6.28 7.13 1.41
N LEU A 70 6.12 6.73 0.15
CA LEU A 70 6.00 5.32 -0.21
C LEU A 70 7.25 4.52 0.13
N LEU A 71 8.43 5.11 -0.10
CA LEU A 71 9.72 4.51 0.27
C LEU A 71 9.82 4.33 1.79
N TRP A 72 9.43 5.33 2.58
CA TRP A 72 9.44 5.24 4.03
C TRP A 72 8.52 4.13 4.54
N VAL A 73 7.29 4.07 4.02
CA VAL A 73 6.35 2.99 4.34
C VAL A 73 6.96 1.62 4.00
N TYR A 74 7.59 1.50 2.83
CA TYR A 74 8.26 0.26 2.43
C TYR A 74 9.39 -0.12 3.39
N LEU A 75 10.28 0.82 3.73
CA LEU A 75 11.42 0.59 4.60
C LEU A 75 11.01 0.18 6.02
N VAL A 76 9.96 0.78 6.58
CA VAL A 76 9.43 0.38 7.91
C VAL A 76 8.92 -1.06 7.87
N ASN A 77 8.16 -1.44 6.84
CA ASN A 77 7.67 -2.82 6.69
C ASN A 77 8.82 -3.81 6.45
N PHE A 78 9.81 -3.42 5.64
CA PHE A 78 11.00 -4.23 5.39
C PHE A 78 11.82 -4.44 6.67
N LEU A 79 12.03 -3.39 7.47
CA LEU A 79 12.72 -3.48 8.75
C LEU A 79 12.01 -4.42 9.71
N LEU A 80 10.68 -4.33 9.82
CA LEU A 80 9.90 -5.24 10.66
C LEU A 80 10.03 -6.70 10.22
N LEU A 81 9.98 -6.95 8.90
CA LEU A 81 10.19 -8.29 8.36
C LEU A 81 11.62 -8.79 8.64
N LEU A 82 12.62 -7.93 8.47
CA LEU A 82 14.01 -8.24 8.77
C LEU A 82 14.21 -8.58 10.25
N LEU A 83 13.66 -7.77 11.16
CA LEU A 83 13.72 -8.03 12.59
C LEU A 83 13.07 -9.36 12.94
N PHE A 84 11.91 -9.68 12.35
CA PHE A 84 11.25 -10.96 12.54
C PHE A 84 12.14 -12.12 12.10
N VAL A 85 12.79 -12.03 10.94
CA VAL A 85 13.73 -13.05 10.45
C VAL A 85 14.94 -13.20 11.39
N LEU A 86 15.50 -12.08 11.86
CA LEU A 86 16.63 -12.08 12.80
C LEU A 86 16.26 -12.74 14.15
N ILE A 87 15.04 -12.53 14.65
CA ILE A 87 14.52 -13.21 15.84
C ILE A 87 14.45 -14.73 15.61
N MET A 88 14.02 -15.16 14.43
CA MET A 88 13.93 -16.60 14.12
C MET A 88 15.30 -17.30 14.02
N ILE A 89 16.31 -16.58 13.54
CA ILE A 89 17.68 -17.12 13.36
C ILE A 89 18.46 -17.06 14.68
N ASN A 90 18.36 -15.99 15.43
CA ASN A 90 19.12 -15.74 16.66
C ASN A 90 18.25 -16.00 17.89
N TYR A 91 18.32 -17.19 18.43
CA TYR A 91 17.51 -17.68 19.54
C TYR A 91 17.62 -16.90 20.87
N ASN A 92 18.60 -15.98 21.01
CA ASN A 92 18.96 -15.38 22.30
C ASN A 92 18.87 -13.85 22.35
N THR A 93 18.11 -13.20 21.47
CA THR A 93 18.13 -11.74 21.43
C THR A 93 16.82 -11.09 21.86
N ASN A 94 16.60 -11.02 23.18
CA ASN A 94 15.58 -10.18 23.82
C ASN A 94 15.60 -8.73 23.29
N TYR A 95 16.74 -8.25 22.79
CA TYR A 95 16.88 -6.93 22.20
C TYR A 95 16.08 -6.80 20.88
N TYR A 96 16.26 -7.71 19.92
CA TYR A 96 15.53 -7.66 18.64
C TYR A 96 14.03 -7.85 18.85
N LEU A 97 13.64 -8.70 19.77
CA LEU A 97 12.23 -8.90 20.11
C LEU A 97 11.60 -7.63 20.68
N LYS A 98 12.26 -6.97 21.64
CA LYS A 98 11.79 -5.70 22.19
C LYS A 98 11.67 -4.63 21.12
N LEU A 99 12.68 -4.48 20.26
CA LEU A 99 12.67 -3.52 19.18
C LEU A 99 11.54 -3.80 18.18
N PHE A 100 11.37 -5.06 17.78
CA PHE A 100 10.28 -5.49 16.93
C PHE A 100 8.90 -5.14 17.52
N LEU A 101 8.67 -5.48 18.79
CA LEU A 101 7.39 -5.23 19.46
C LEU A 101 7.09 -3.73 19.56
N ILE A 102 8.08 -2.90 19.89
CA ILE A 102 7.92 -1.44 19.97
C ILE A 102 7.57 -0.88 18.58
N LEU A 103 8.35 -1.21 17.54
CA LEU A 103 8.11 -0.71 16.18
C LEU A 103 6.78 -1.22 15.62
N PHE A 104 6.43 -2.48 15.87
CA PHE A 104 5.16 -3.07 15.46
C PHE A 104 3.97 -2.36 16.11
N ALA A 105 4.05 -2.11 17.43
CA ALA A 105 3.03 -1.39 18.16
C ALA A 105 2.89 0.05 17.67
N CYS A 106 4.01 0.79 17.56
CA CYS A 106 4.00 2.16 17.05
C CYS A 106 3.38 2.25 15.64
N LYS A 107 3.81 1.38 14.72
CA LYS A 107 3.24 1.31 13.37
C LYS A 107 1.74 1.05 13.42
N THR A 108 1.31 0.05 14.18
CA THR A 108 -0.10 -0.34 14.28
C THR A 108 -0.96 0.79 14.83
N ILE A 109 -0.49 1.48 15.88
CA ILE A 109 -1.19 2.64 16.47
C ILE A 109 -1.34 3.78 15.45
N VAL A 110 -0.27 4.14 14.76
CA VAL A 110 -0.29 5.21 13.75
C VAL A 110 -1.26 4.86 12.61
N GLU A 111 -1.23 3.64 12.12
CA GLU A 111 -2.12 3.21 11.04
C GLU A 111 -3.59 3.14 11.49
N ILE A 112 -3.88 2.66 12.71
CA ILE A 112 -5.24 2.69 13.26
C ILE A 112 -5.73 4.13 13.38
N TYR A 113 -4.91 5.03 13.91
CA TYR A 113 -5.27 6.44 14.05
C TYR A 113 -5.66 7.05 12.69
N PHE A 114 -4.91 6.73 11.64
CA PHE A 114 -5.23 7.15 10.26
C PHE A 114 -6.51 6.47 9.73
N LEU A 115 -6.74 5.20 10.05
CA LEU A 115 -7.88 4.43 9.55
C LEU A 115 -9.21 4.77 10.25
N ILE A 116 -9.18 5.29 11.47
CA ILE A 116 -10.40 5.64 12.22
C ILE A 116 -11.37 6.50 11.40
N PRO A 117 -10.99 7.70 10.91
CA PRO A 117 -11.91 8.55 10.17
C PRO A 117 -12.38 7.89 8.85
N VAL A 118 -11.53 7.08 8.23
CA VAL A 118 -11.88 6.34 7.00
C VAL A 118 -12.93 5.28 7.32
N ALA A 119 -12.72 4.48 8.37
CA ALA A 119 -13.64 3.43 8.78
C ALA A 119 -15.02 4.01 9.19
N TYR A 120 -15.03 5.17 9.84
CA TYR A 120 -16.29 5.86 10.17
C TYR A 120 -17.02 6.34 8.91
N PHE A 121 -16.30 6.92 7.96
CA PHE A 121 -16.89 7.38 6.70
C PHE A 121 -17.53 6.24 5.89
N PHE A 122 -16.87 5.07 5.86
CA PHE A 122 -17.38 3.90 5.15
C PHE A 122 -18.29 2.99 6.01
N LYS A 123 -18.61 3.37 7.25
CA LYS A 123 -19.43 2.58 8.20
C LYS A 123 -18.88 1.16 8.45
N LYS A 124 -17.54 1.06 8.50
CA LYS A 124 -16.79 -0.22 8.67
C LYS A 124 -15.94 -0.23 9.95
N GLN A 125 -16.39 0.41 11.04
CA GLN A 125 -15.66 0.53 12.30
C GLN A 125 -15.26 -0.82 12.89
N ASN A 126 -16.10 -1.84 12.71
CA ASN A 126 -15.83 -3.20 13.20
C ASN A 126 -14.56 -3.81 12.60
N THR A 127 -14.10 -3.35 11.43
CA THR A 127 -12.86 -3.84 10.82
C THR A 127 -11.61 -3.38 11.55
N LEU A 128 -11.70 -2.31 12.35
CA LEU A 128 -10.56 -1.80 13.13
C LEU A 128 -10.08 -2.81 14.18
N TRP A 129 -10.98 -3.63 14.73
CA TRP A 129 -10.62 -4.67 15.70
C TRP A 129 -9.80 -5.81 15.08
N VAL A 130 -10.05 -6.10 13.83
CA VAL A 130 -9.35 -7.16 13.09
C VAL A 130 -7.98 -6.68 12.58
N PHE A 131 -7.81 -5.37 12.42
CA PHE A 131 -6.64 -4.76 11.80
C PHE A 131 -5.30 -5.14 12.46
N PRO A 132 -5.12 -5.13 13.81
CA PRO A 132 -3.87 -5.55 14.44
C PRO A 132 -3.47 -6.99 14.11
N PHE A 133 -4.45 -7.88 13.99
CA PHE A 133 -4.21 -9.29 13.66
C PHE A 133 -3.82 -9.50 12.19
N LEU A 134 -4.21 -8.58 11.30
CA LEU A 134 -3.84 -8.60 9.90
C LEU A 134 -2.50 -7.93 9.60
N GLN A 135 -1.88 -7.27 10.58
CA GLN A 135 -0.59 -6.59 10.42
C GLN A 135 0.53 -7.48 9.89
N PRO A 136 0.73 -8.73 10.36
CA PRO A 136 1.77 -9.60 9.78
C PRO A 136 1.59 -9.83 8.28
N MET A 137 0.35 -10.05 7.84
CA MET A 137 0.01 -10.19 6.42
C MET A 137 0.25 -8.89 5.66
N HIS A 138 -0.11 -7.75 6.25
CA HIS A 138 0.12 -6.42 5.67
C HIS A 138 1.62 -6.15 5.46
N ILE A 139 2.46 -6.43 6.45
CA ILE A 139 3.91 -6.31 6.37
C ILE A 139 4.45 -7.18 5.24
N LEU A 140 4.07 -8.45 5.22
CA LEU A 140 4.55 -9.43 4.24
C LEU A 140 4.20 -9.01 2.81
N TYR A 141 2.91 -8.75 2.53
CA TYR A 141 2.53 -8.40 1.16
C TYR A 141 3.09 -7.04 0.71
N THR A 142 3.25 -6.08 1.62
CA THR A 142 3.82 -4.77 1.29
C THR A 142 5.27 -4.90 0.82
N VAL A 143 6.07 -5.72 1.50
CA VAL A 143 7.45 -5.97 1.12
C VAL A 143 7.53 -6.73 -0.20
N ILE A 144 6.74 -7.81 -0.35
CA ILE A 144 6.73 -8.60 -1.59
C ILE A 144 6.23 -7.75 -2.78
N ALA A 145 5.10 -7.07 -2.62
CA ALA A 145 4.52 -6.29 -3.70
C ALA A 145 5.39 -5.08 -4.08
N GLY A 146 6.01 -4.41 -3.10
CA GLY A 146 6.94 -3.30 -3.35
C GLY A 146 8.18 -3.76 -4.12
N GLY A 147 8.83 -4.84 -3.67
CA GLY A 147 9.99 -5.41 -4.36
C GLY A 147 9.66 -5.91 -5.76
N MET A 148 8.59 -6.70 -5.91
CA MET A 148 8.16 -7.20 -7.22
C MET A 148 7.61 -6.10 -8.13
N GLY A 149 6.99 -5.06 -7.58
CA GLY A 149 6.53 -3.91 -8.35
C GLY A 149 7.70 -3.13 -8.99
N LYS A 150 8.83 -3.05 -8.29
CA LYS A 150 10.03 -2.35 -8.79
C LYS A 150 10.85 -3.21 -9.75
N PHE A 151 11.10 -4.48 -9.41
CA PHE A 151 12.05 -5.34 -10.11
C PHE A 151 11.41 -6.49 -10.88
N GLY A 152 10.15 -6.78 -10.65
CA GLY A 152 9.44 -7.92 -11.22
C GLY A 152 8.53 -7.57 -12.39
N SER A 153 7.62 -8.49 -12.66
CA SER A 153 6.55 -8.34 -13.64
C SER A 153 5.23 -8.87 -13.04
N TYR A 154 4.12 -8.39 -13.57
CA TYR A 154 2.79 -8.82 -13.14
C TYR A 154 1.89 -9.16 -14.34
N GLN A 155 0.85 -9.94 -14.10
CA GLN A 155 -0.16 -10.23 -15.11
C GLN A 155 -1.35 -9.28 -14.96
N TRP A 156 -1.81 -8.71 -16.07
CA TRP A 156 -3.00 -7.89 -16.11
C TRP A 156 -3.78 -8.08 -17.41
N LYS A 157 -5.07 -8.47 -17.30
CA LYS A 157 -5.95 -8.77 -18.45
C LYS A 157 -5.30 -9.73 -19.45
N GLY A 158 -4.68 -10.80 -18.97
CA GLY A 158 -4.01 -11.81 -19.78
C GLY A 158 -2.66 -11.40 -20.39
N ARG A 159 -2.15 -10.20 -20.06
CA ARG A 159 -0.84 -9.71 -20.54
C ARG A 159 0.18 -9.66 -19.40
N LYS A 160 1.41 -10.06 -19.71
CA LYS A 160 2.55 -9.86 -18.81
C LYS A 160 3.07 -8.44 -19.00
N VAL A 161 3.11 -7.67 -17.91
CA VAL A 161 3.55 -6.27 -17.88
C VAL A 161 4.74 -6.15 -16.93
N LYS A 162 5.69 -5.30 -17.30
CA LYS A 162 6.86 -4.99 -16.49
C LYS A 162 6.75 -3.57 -15.97
#